data_00aa331462214943c8f67e9bf891911c
#
_entry.id   00aa331462214943c8f67e9bf891911c
#
_cell.length_a   1.000
_cell.length_b   1.000
_cell.length_c   1.000
_cell.angle_alpha   90.00
_cell.angle_beta   90.00
_cell.angle_gamma   90.00
#
_symmetry.space_group_name_H-M   'P 1'
#
loop_
_entity.id
_entity.type
_entity.pdbx_description
1 polymer ?
#
loop_
_entity_poly.entity_id
_entity_poly.type
_entity_poly.pdbx_seq_one_letter_code
_entity_poly.pdbx_strand_id
1 'polypeptide(L)'
;MAYALRSVFLLCGISGLLSAAWSKPTGVVQVQNSCPKGWTQLDCHCYIYENEPRIFADAESVCNILGGNLVSIHSALENALILELIRQGGNDDNAWIGYHDAIAEDDFIWTDGSDQDFANFDVAGAEPDDTGDCVVMDESAGLWEDAVCSDEAPYVCIQDVKH
;
A
#
# COMPACT_ATOMS: atom_id res chain seq x y z
N MET A 1 1.62 14.35 38.73
CA MET A 1 2.51 14.21 37.56
C MET A 1 1.61 13.90 36.37
N ALA A 2 1.39 14.90 35.52
CA ALA A 2 0.50 14.79 34.37
C ALA A 2 1.35 14.54 33.12
N TYR A 3 1.20 13.38 32.53
CA TYR A 3 1.81 13.08 31.23
C TYR A 3 0.92 13.66 30.12
N ALA A 4 1.41 14.68 29.45
CA ALA A 4 0.77 15.22 28.26
C ALA A 4 1.07 14.28 27.08
N LEU A 5 0.05 13.58 26.56
CA LEU A 5 0.09 12.91 25.27
C LEU A 5 0.21 14.00 24.18
N ARG A 6 1.36 14.07 23.53
CA ARG A 6 1.52 14.83 22.30
C ARG A 6 1.05 13.96 21.13
N SER A 7 -0.19 14.18 20.71
CA SER A 7 -0.65 13.68 19.41
C SER A 7 0.06 14.47 18.32
N VAL A 8 0.95 13.81 17.61
CA VAL A 8 1.54 14.33 16.38
C VAL A 8 0.56 14.01 15.26
N PHE A 9 -0.32 14.97 14.93
CA PHE A 9 -1.09 14.92 13.69
C PHE A 9 -0.16 15.40 12.56
N LEU A 10 0.32 14.48 11.75
CA LEU A 10 0.89 14.85 10.44
C LEU A 10 -0.29 15.30 9.56
N LEU A 11 -0.43 16.60 9.40
CA LEU A 11 -1.39 17.20 8.50
C LEU A 11 -0.83 17.16 7.08
N CYS A 12 -1.45 16.41 6.20
CA CYS A 12 -1.28 16.61 4.75
C CYS A 12 -1.64 18.06 4.41
N GLY A 13 -0.63 18.90 4.34
CA GLY A 13 -0.59 20.31 4.00
C GLY A 13 -1.91 21.08 3.83
N ILE A 14 -2.55 21.50 4.93
CA ILE A 14 -3.62 22.50 4.87
C ILE A 14 -3.07 23.83 5.36
N SER A 15 -2.50 24.63 4.47
CA SER A 15 -2.29 26.06 4.69
C SER A 15 -3.45 26.84 4.07
N GLY A 16 -4.56 26.91 4.80
CA GLY A 16 -5.69 27.76 4.45
C GLY A 16 -5.68 29.03 5.28
N LEU A 17 -5.21 30.15 4.70
CA LEU A 17 -5.39 31.49 5.27
C LEU A 17 -6.87 31.91 5.13
N LEU A 18 -7.53 32.13 6.25
CA LEU A 18 -8.85 32.79 6.33
C LEU A 18 -8.71 34.27 5.93
N SER A 19 -9.15 34.61 4.73
CA SER A 19 -9.43 35.97 4.31
C SER A 19 -10.87 36.08 3.90
N ALA A 20 -11.69 36.72 4.71
CA ALA A 20 -13.07 37.07 4.37
C ALA A 20 -13.07 38.22 3.37
N ALA A 21 -13.37 37.92 2.10
CA ALA A 21 -13.74 38.90 1.08
C ALA A 21 -14.91 38.33 0.27
N TRP A 22 -16.06 39.00 0.31
CA TRP A 22 -17.20 38.72 -0.54
C TRP A 22 -16.82 38.93 -1.99
N SER A 23 -16.72 37.87 -2.80
CA SER A 23 -16.62 37.90 -4.25
C SER A 23 -17.42 36.74 -4.82
N LYS A 24 -18.10 36.99 -5.96
CA LYS A 24 -19.00 36.12 -6.73
C LYS A 24 -18.50 34.66 -6.84
N PRO A 25 -19.41 33.67 -7.00
CA PRO A 25 -19.01 32.27 -7.15
C PRO A 25 -18.38 32.07 -8.54
N THR A 26 -17.11 32.30 -8.68
CA THR A 26 -16.29 31.64 -9.66
C THR A 26 -16.17 30.19 -9.18
N GLY A 27 -16.53 29.25 -10.04
CA GLY A 27 -16.53 27.83 -9.69
C GLY A 27 -15.23 27.45 -8.99
N VAL A 28 -15.31 27.25 -7.70
CA VAL A 28 -14.23 26.64 -6.91
C VAL A 28 -14.20 25.20 -7.38
N VAL A 29 -13.21 24.87 -8.22
CA VAL A 29 -12.82 23.48 -8.41
C VAL A 29 -12.39 23.03 -7.01
N GLN A 30 -13.25 22.29 -6.32
CA GLN A 30 -12.86 21.61 -5.11
C GLN A 30 -11.85 20.55 -5.54
N VAL A 31 -10.58 20.82 -5.28
CA VAL A 31 -9.56 19.78 -5.32
C VAL A 31 -9.95 18.79 -4.24
N GLN A 32 -10.47 17.66 -4.65
CA GLN A 32 -10.92 16.62 -3.75
C GLN A 32 -9.65 15.89 -3.28
N ASN A 33 -9.14 16.27 -2.09
CA ASN A 33 -8.07 15.54 -1.40
C ASN A 33 -8.61 14.20 -0.88
N SER A 34 -8.97 13.32 -1.79
CA SER A 34 -9.55 12.01 -1.47
C SER A 34 -9.16 10.99 -2.53
N CYS A 35 -9.16 9.75 -2.12
CA CYS A 35 -8.89 8.63 -2.99
C CYS A 35 -9.92 8.48 -4.12
N PRO A 36 -9.55 7.90 -5.26
CA PRO A 36 -10.49 7.52 -6.31
C PRO A 36 -11.59 6.60 -5.77
N LYS A 37 -12.74 6.58 -6.46
CA LYS A 37 -13.83 5.69 -6.07
C LYS A 37 -13.38 4.23 -6.07
N GLY A 38 -13.67 3.52 -5.00
CA GLY A 38 -13.30 2.11 -4.80
C GLY A 38 -11.98 1.91 -4.06
N TRP A 39 -11.20 2.97 -3.90
CA TRP A 39 -9.98 2.94 -3.12
C TRP A 39 -10.23 3.25 -1.65
N THR A 40 -9.50 2.61 -0.76
CA THR A 40 -9.51 2.87 0.69
C THR A 40 -8.40 3.85 1.02
N GLN A 41 -8.72 4.89 1.80
CA GLN A 41 -7.72 5.88 2.23
C GLN A 41 -7.20 5.57 3.62
N LEU A 42 -5.88 5.62 3.76
CA LEU A 42 -5.18 5.73 5.06
C LEU A 42 -4.14 6.84 4.92
N ASP A 43 -4.23 7.85 5.78
CA ASP A 43 -3.37 9.04 5.74
C ASP A 43 -3.35 9.70 4.34
N CYS A 44 -2.18 9.81 3.74
CA CYS A 44 -1.97 10.42 2.43
C CYS A 44 -1.96 9.41 1.27
N HIS A 45 -2.30 8.16 1.52
CA HIS A 45 -2.26 7.08 0.53
C HIS A 45 -3.64 6.46 0.30
N CYS A 46 -3.79 5.91 -0.89
CA CYS A 46 -4.97 5.20 -1.36
C CYS A 46 -4.59 3.78 -1.72
N TYR A 47 -5.39 2.82 -1.30
CA TYR A 47 -5.14 1.39 -1.45
C TYR A 47 -6.32 0.71 -2.15
N ILE A 48 -6.04 -0.22 -3.05
CA ILE A 48 -7.06 -1.06 -3.68
C ILE A 48 -6.55 -2.50 -3.81
N TYR A 49 -7.43 -3.45 -3.51
CA TYR A 49 -7.21 -4.86 -3.79
C TYR A 49 -7.81 -5.22 -5.15
N GLU A 50 -7.02 -5.87 -5.97
CA GLU A 50 -7.39 -6.37 -7.29
C GLU A 50 -7.45 -7.91 -7.27
N ASN A 51 -8.64 -8.44 -7.51
CA ASN A 51 -8.95 -9.85 -7.34
C ASN A 51 -8.60 -10.72 -8.57
N GLU A 52 -8.28 -10.12 -9.72
CA GLU A 52 -7.90 -10.86 -10.93
C GLU A 52 -6.43 -11.26 -10.82
N PRO A 53 -6.10 -12.58 -10.70
CA PRO A 53 -4.73 -13.01 -10.50
C PRO A 53 -3.83 -12.63 -11.68
N ARG A 54 -2.61 -12.21 -11.38
CA ARG A 54 -1.55 -11.88 -12.36
C ARG A 54 -0.19 -12.28 -11.83
N ILE A 55 0.75 -12.50 -12.74
CA ILE A 55 2.17 -12.58 -12.38
C ILE A 55 2.63 -11.23 -11.83
N PHE A 56 3.66 -11.22 -10.98
CA PHE A 56 4.12 -10.02 -10.28
C PHE A 56 4.36 -8.81 -11.19
N ALA A 57 5.07 -9.00 -12.31
CA ALA A 57 5.37 -7.91 -13.25
C ALA A 57 4.13 -7.32 -13.93
N ASP A 58 3.12 -8.15 -14.22
CA ASP A 58 1.86 -7.70 -14.80
C ASP A 58 1.00 -6.97 -13.76
N ALA A 59 1.01 -7.44 -12.51
CA ALA A 59 0.34 -6.79 -11.38
C ALA A 59 0.91 -5.38 -11.15
N GLU A 60 2.24 -5.23 -11.10
CA GLU A 60 2.90 -3.92 -11.02
C GLU A 60 2.53 -3.03 -12.22
N SER A 61 2.51 -3.58 -13.43
CA SER A 61 2.11 -2.84 -14.63
C SER A 61 0.67 -2.31 -14.53
N VAL A 62 -0.27 -3.08 -13.96
CA VAL A 62 -1.65 -2.62 -13.73
C VAL A 62 -1.68 -1.53 -12.69
N CYS A 63 -0.99 -1.67 -11.56
CA CYS A 63 -0.89 -0.64 -10.54
C CYS A 63 -0.34 0.67 -11.12
N ASN A 64 0.66 0.60 -12.00
CA ASN A 64 1.21 1.78 -12.70
C ASN A 64 0.17 2.45 -13.62
N ILE A 65 -0.65 1.68 -14.34
CA ILE A 65 -1.76 2.21 -15.16
C ILE A 65 -2.80 2.90 -14.27
N LEU A 66 -3.04 2.38 -13.07
CA LEU A 66 -3.95 2.99 -12.09
C LEU A 66 -3.36 4.25 -11.43
N GLY A 67 -2.06 4.50 -11.61
CA GLY A 67 -1.36 5.70 -11.17
C GLY A 67 -0.57 5.54 -9.88
N GLY A 68 -0.20 4.33 -9.53
CA GLY A 68 0.61 3.96 -8.38
C GLY A 68 1.53 2.77 -8.65
N ASN A 69 1.78 1.95 -7.65
CA ASN A 69 2.63 0.75 -7.67
C ASN A 69 1.95 -0.39 -6.90
N LEU A 70 2.49 -1.59 -6.95
CA LEU A 70 2.20 -2.59 -5.93
C LEU A 70 2.49 -2.01 -4.54
N VAL A 71 1.68 -2.40 -3.54
CA VAL A 71 1.70 -1.76 -2.23
C VAL A 71 3.05 -1.91 -1.54
N SER A 72 3.61 -0.79 -1.07
CA SER A 72 4.66 -0.76 -0.05
C SER A 72 4.02 -0.65 1.34
N ILE A 73 4.67 -1.24 2.35
CA ILE A 73 4.15 -1.34 3.73
C ILE A 73 5.24 -0.91 4.70
N HIS A 74 4.97 0.16 5.47
CA HIS A 74 5.94 0.83 6.33
C HIS A 74 5.56 0.78 7.82
N SER A 75 4.42 0.14 8.16
CA SER A 75 3.99 0.03 9.55
C SER A 75 3.06 -1.17 9.77
N ALA A 76 2.97 -1.60 11.02
CA ALA A 76 2.02 -2.63 11.42
C ALA A 76 0.54 -2.22 11.18
N LEU A 77 0.25 -0.91 11.16
CA LEU A 77 -1.09 -0.41 10.86
C LEU A 77 -1.42 -0.58 9.38
N GLU A 78 -0.48 -0.23 8.49
CA GLU A 78 -0.63 -0.47 7.05
C GLU A 78 -0.75 -1.96 6.77
N ASN A 79 0.12 -2.80 7.36
CA ASN A 79 0.04 -4.26 7.20
C ASN A 79 -1.34 -4.79 7.60
N ALA A 80 -1.91 -4.32 8.71
CA ALA A 80 -3.25 -4.72 9.15
C ALA A 80 -4.35 -4.24 8.18
N LEU A 81 -4.20 -3.05 7.60
CA LEU A 81 -5.13 -2.55 6.57
C LEU A 81 -5.08 -3.41 5.31
N ILE A 82 -3.88 -3.73 4.82
CA ILE A 82 -3.70 -4.54 3.61
C ILE A 82 -4.30 -5.93 3.82
N LEU A 83 -4.02 -6.57 4.96
CA LEU A 83 -4.62 -7.85 5.32
C LEU A 83 -6.17 -7.79 5.29
N GLU A 84 -6.75 -6.71 5.82
CA GLU A 84 -8.21 -6.54 5.82
C GLU A 84 -8.76 -6.35 4.40
N LEU A 85 -8.05 -5.65 3.51
CA LEU A 85 -8.45 -5.51 2.10
C LEU A 85 -8.40 -6.85 1.37
N ILE A 86 -7.37 -7.66 1.58
CA ILE A 86 -7.24 -9.01 1.00
C ILE A 86 -8.42 -9.88 1.46
N ARG A 87 -8.72 -9.91 2.75
CA ARG A 87 -9.84 -10.67 3.33
C ARG A 87 -11.21 -10.23 2.79
N GLN A 88 -11.41 -8.93 2.58
CA GLN A 88 -12.64 -8.40 1.99
C GLN A 88 -12.79 -8.76 0.52
N GLY A 89 -11.69 -9.07 -0.17
CA GLY A 89 -11.68 -9.58 -1.54
C GLY A 89 -12.38 -10.92 -1.71
N GLY A 90 -12.48 -11.71 -0.64
CA GLY A 90 -13.29 -12.92 -0.57
C GLY A 90 -12.67 -14.15 -1.21
N ASN A 91 -11.38 -14.11 -1.51
CA ASN A 91 -10.58 -15.27 -1.88
C ASN A 91 -9.76 -15.72 -0.67
N ASP A 92 -9.50 -17.02 -0.59
CA ASP A 92 -8.56 -17.60 0.37
C ASP A 92 -7.14 -17.65 -0.28
N ASP A 93 -6.76 -16.61 -1.03
CA ASP A 93 -5.50 -16.56 -1.78
C ASP A 93 -4.57 -15.49 -1.20
N ASN A 94 -3.27 -15.81 -1.13
CA ASN A 94 -2.22 -14.85 -0.83
C ASN A 94 -2.17 -13.77 -1.93
N ALA A 95 -1.75 -12.56 -1.60
CA ALA A 95 -1.74 -11.45 -2.54
C ALA A 95 -0.35 -10.82 -2.68
N TRP A 96 0.04 -10.46 -3.91
CA TRP A 96 1.26 -9.72 -4.17
C TRP A 96 1.28 -8.39 -3.41
N ILE A 97 2.39 -8.12 -2.75
CA ILE A 97 2.82 -6.80 -2.28
C ILE A 97 4.06 -6.39 -3.08
N GLY A 98 4.44 -5.10 -3.05
CA GLY A 98 5.49 -4.57 -3.93
C GLY A 98 6.92 -4.88 -3.49
N TYR A 99 7.16 -5.89 -2.64
CA TYR A 99 8.47 -6.24 -2.09
C TYR A 99 9.10 -7.36 -2.88
N HIS A 100 10.37 -7.25 -3.25
CA HIS A 100 11.08 -8.26 -4.05
C HIS A 100 12.60 -8.09 -3.97
N ASP A 101 13.35 -9.14 -4.23
CA ASP A 101 14.81 -9.14 -4.39
C ASP A 101 15.27 -9.69 -5.76
N ALA A 102 14.38 -9.70 -6.75
CA ALA A 102 14.62 -10.17 -8.11
C ALA A 102 15.79 -9.48 -8.86
N ILE A 103 16.36 -8.41 -8.28
CA ILE A 103 17.53 -7.71 -8.85
C ILE A 103 18.82 -8.23 -8.23
N ALA A 104 18.82 -8.51 -6.94
CA ALA A 104 19.96 -9.04 -6.21
C ALA A 104 19.44 -9.82 -5.00
N GLU A 105 19.83 -11.09 -4.93
CA GLU A 105 19.47 -12.01 -3.86
C GLU A 105 19.72 -11.43 -2.47
N ASP A 106 18.79 -11.60 -1.54
CA ASP A 106 18.78 -11.05 -0.17
C ASP A 106 18.74 -9.50 -0.10
N ASP A 107 18.63 -8.79 -1.22
CA ASP A 107 18.53 -7.32 -1.25
C ASP A 107 17.11 -6.89 -1.67
N PHE A 108 16.18 -7.06 -0.74
CA PHE A 108 14.77 -6.74 -0.96
C PHE A 108 14.55 -5.24 -1.13
N ILE A 109 13.74 -4.87 -2.11
CA ILE A 109 13.35 -3.49 -2.39
C ILE A 109 11.84 -3.38 -2.66
N TRP A 110 11.27 -2.20 -2.44
CA TRP A 110 9.90 -1.88 -2.87
C TRP A 110 9.88 -1.43 -4.34
N THR A 111 8.83 -1.82 -5.09
CA THR A 111 8.66 -1.40 -6.50
C THR A 111 8.53 0.11 -6.66
N ASP A 112 8.04 0.83 -5.64
CA ASP A 112 7.93 2.29 -5.63
C ASP A 112 9.23 3.01 -5.21
N GLY A 113 10.26 2.24 -4.81
CA GLY A 113 11.55 2.76 -4.37
C GLY A 113 11.57 3.38 -2.98
N SER A 114 10.51 3.17 -2.18
CA SER A 114 10.47 3.62 -0.78
C SER A 114 11.47 2.87 0.12
N ASP A 115 11.69 3.40 1.33
CA ASP A 115 12.64 2.85 2.30
C ASP A 115 12.18 1.48 2.85
N GLN A 116 13.14 0.62 3.20
CA GLN A 116 12.92 -0.68 3.84
C GLN A 116 12.92 -0.52 5.36
N ASP A 117 11.88 0.07 5.92
CA ASP A 117 11.78 0.41 7.35
C ASP A 117 10.85 -0.51 8.14
N PHE A 118 10.15 -1.40 7.46
CA PHE A 118 9.26 -2.40 8.05
C PHE A 118 9.34 -3.73 7.28
N ALA A 119 9.29 -4.86 7.99
CA ALA A 119 9.17 -6.20 7.43
C ALA A 119 8.33 -7.08 8.35
N ASN A 120 7.58 -8.02 7.79
CA ASN A 120 6.69 -8.91 8.54
C ASN A 120 6.71 -10.36 8.00
N PHE A 121 7.87 -10.86 7.65
CA PHE A 121 8.05 -12.24 7.17
C PHE A 121 7.59 -13.30 8.18
N ASP A 122 7.12 -14.45 7.71
CA ASP A 122 6.80 -15.60 8.54
C ASP A 122 8.07 -16.30 9.04
N VAL A 123 8.67 -15.75 10.08
CA VAL A 123 9.88 -16.33 10.71
C VAL A 123 9.64 -17.75 11.25
N ALA A 124 8.40 -18.10 11.61
CA ALA A 124 8.04 -19.45 12.08
C ALA A 124 7.97 -20.45 10.92
N GLY A 125 7.58 -19.99 9.72
CA GLY A 125 7.64 -20.71 8.46
C GLY A 125 9.05 -20.78 7.87
N ALA A 126 10.01 -20.03 8.42
CA ALA A 126 11.38 -19.84 7.94
C ALA A 126 11.50 -18.98 6.69
N GLU A 127 10.59 -18.01 6.54
CA GLU A 127 10.59 -17.05 5.43
C GLU A 127 11.55 -15.85 5.67
N PRO A 128 12.14 -15.29 4.63
CA PRO A 128 12.18 -15.82 3.24
C PRO A 128 13.04 -17.09 3.16
N ASP A 129 12.66 -18.06 2.29
CA ASP A 129 13.34 -19.35 2.18
C ASP A 129 14.06 -19.58 0.83
N ASP A 130 14.23 -18.52 0.04
CA ASP A 130 14.85 -18.47 -1.29
C ASP A 130 14.11 -19.32 -2.34
N THR A 131 12.81 -19.57 -2.17
CA THR A 131 12.00 -20.28 -3.18
C THR A 131 11.52 -19.37 -4.31
N GLY A 132 11.57 -18.05 -4.11
CA GLY A 132 11.20 -17.05 -5.11
C GLY A 132 11.69 -15.66 -4.76
N ASP A 133 11.65 -14.77 -5.73
CA ASP A 133 12.20 -13.40 -5.60
C ASP A 133 11.09 -12.35 -5.36
N CYS A 134 9.82 -12.73 -5.28
CA CYS A 134 8.69 -11.82 -5.13
C CYS A 134 7.86 -12.17 -3.90
N VAL A 135 7.30 -11.17 -3.22
CA VAL A 135 6.67 -11.37 -1.92
C VAL A 135 5.16 -11.30 -2.00
N VAL A 136 4.51 -12.28 -1.37
CA VAL A 136 3.07 -12.28 -1.11
C VAL A 136 2.79 -12.04 0.37
N MET A 137 1.61 -11.50 0.67
CA MET A 137 1.05 -11.48 2.02
C MET A 137 0.07 -12.64 2.17
N ASP A 138 0.28 -13.48 3.17
CA ASP A 138 -0.65 -14.52 3.58
C ASP A 138 -1.98 -13.93 4.07
N GLU A 139 -3.10 -14.42 3.56
CA GLU A 139 -4.42 -13.91 3.86
C GLU A 139 -4.91 -14.24 5.28
N SER A 140 -4.36 -15.28 5.88
CA SER A 140 -4.80 -15.76 7.20
C SER A 140 -4.19 -14.96 8.36
N ALA A 141 -2.91 -14.61 8.27
CA ALA A 141 -2.15 -13.97 9.33
C ALA A 141 -1.57 -12.60 8.95
N GLY A 142 -1.47 -12.28 7.64
CA GLY A 142 -0.81 -11.06 7.16
C GLY A 142 0.70 -11.11 7.29
N LEU A 143 1.26 -12.32 7.36
CA LEU A 143 2.68 -12.57 7.30
C LEU A 143 3.14 -12.58 5.84
N TRP A 144 4.42 -12.37 5.62
CA TRP A 144 5.00 -12.29 4.29
C TRP A 144 5.78 -13.55 3.97
N GLU A 145 5.65 -14.01 2.73
CA GLU A 145 6.33 -15.19 2.20
C GLU A 145 6.93 -14.84 0.84
N ASP A 146 8.12 -15.34 0.52
CA ASP A 146 8.67 -15.23 -0.82
C ASP A 146 8.01 -16.28 -1.74
N ALA A 147 7.85 -15.91 -3.00
CA ALA A 147 7.13 -16.70 -3.98
C ALA A 147 7.71 -16.50 -5.39
N VAL A 148 7.45 -17.46 -6.26
CA VAL A 148 7.91 -17.41 -7.64
C VAL A 148 7.20 -16.30 -8.40
N CYS A 149 7.93 -15.29 -8.89
CA CYS A 149 7.37 -14.10 -9.56
C CYS A 149 6.47 -14.39 -10.76
N SER A 150 6.60 -15.58 -11.38
CA SER A 150 5.77 -16.01 -12.50
C SER A 150 4.47 -16.74 -12.10
N ASP A 151 4.23 -16.94 -10.83
CA ASP A 151 2.96 -17.43 -10.33
C ASP A 151 1.91 -16.34 -10.39
N GLU A 152 0.65 -16.72 -10.54
CA GLU A 152 -0.45 -15.78 -10.61
C GLU A 152 -1.11 -15.65 -9.24
N ALA A 153 -1.18 -14.41 -8.73
CA ALA A 153 -1.88 -14.09 -7.49
C ALA A 153 -2.67 -12.77 -7.64
N PRO A 154 -3.75 -12.59 -6.84
CA PRO A 154 -4.33 -11.28 -6.64
C PRO A 154 -3.28 -10.31 -6.04
N TYR A 155 -3.57 -9.03 -6.00
CA TYR A 155 -2.58 -8.02 -5.60
C TYR A 155 -3.20 -6.78 -5.00
N VAL A 156 -2.37 -6.00 -4.31
CA VAL A 156 -2.77 -4.71 -3.74
C VAL A 156 -1.93 -3.59 -4.36
N CYS A 157 -2.63 -2.53 -4.83
CA CYS A 157 -1.98 -1.32 -5.32
C CYS A 157 -2.06 -0.19 -4.30
N ILE A 158 -1.05 0.69 -4.31
CA ILE A 158 -0.96 1.94 -3.56
C ILE A 158 -0.79 3.11 -4.53
N GLN A 159 -1.37 4.27 -4.22
CA GLN A 159 -1.05 5.56 -4.85
C GLN A 159 -1.23 6.70 -3.84
N ASP A 160 -0.58 7.83 -4.10
CA ASP A 160 -0.78 9.03 -3.30
C ASP A 160 -2.17 9.63 -3.50
N VAL A 161 -2.70 10.27 -2.45
CA VAL A 161 -3.89 11.11 -2.56
C VAL A 161 -3.58 12.28 -3.50
N LYS A 162 -4.33 12.42 -4.59
CA LYS A 162 -4.13 13.51 -5.56
C LYS A 162 -4.69 14.82 -4.99
N HIS A 163 -3.88 15.86 -5.04
CA HIS A 163 -4.19 17.22 -4.60
C HIS A 163 -4.67 18.11 -5.74
#